data_954b05de83e3b6c34e692a163ad607cd
#
_entry.id   954b05de83e3b6c34e692a163ad607cd
#
_cell.length_a   1.000
_cell.length_b   1.000
_cell.length_c   1.000
_cell.angle_alpha   90.00
_cell.angle_beta   90.00
_cell.angle_gamma   90.00
#
_symmetry.space_group_name_H-M   'P 1'
#
loop_
_entity.id
_entity.type
_entity.pdbx_description
1 polymer ?
#
loop_
_entity_poly.entity_id
_entity_poly.type
_entity_poly.pdbx_seq_one_letter_code
_entity_poly.pdbx_strand_id
1 'polypeptide(L)'
;MKKIFTLFMAVVACVAMYAMPQNGLKQLDNVKSSAKAKVEAKKAERVEKLAALSMNTERHAIASASAPATQAAQEDVVTLNFTALDEFKYQTQTQDWFMSMSCMDFEKPEFGYIVKLDYFAPADNYCGTFTEENMDLAYSYMFTSDGQTVTYTDVDMTVTQVSVGKNMTQVIVNATILGSNGVTYQINCVHEMIDPAEKVQTTIKDVVLTFNADEYYFSLAGKNDVMDAYLMVRSNRVKADHTNSMDRMNSQFIYNGQALSIMSVESAIITAEEVDNVLSYVANVTFVSTDTVEYIVTMVSPLPAPTEYVDVVCENLSIDESLAAYYGYVYAEAKNDEYEILGMFPGMAAVAGTYTEGVDFYITNNATWNQVEALQYNLVLALDAAGKWTLTGTARCSDNVVYN
;
A
#
# COMPACT_ATOMS: atom_id res chain seq x y z
N MET A 1 12.41 20.37 2.09
CA MET A 1 13.41 19.34 2.45
C MET A 1 12.89 18.32 3.47
N LYS A 2 12.19 18.71 4.58
CA LYS A 2 11.64 17.73 5.55
C LYS A 2 10.51 16.83 4.97
N LYS A 3 9.63 17.36 4.12
CA LYS A 3 8.48 16.64 3.53
C LYS A 3 8.89 15.55 2.52
N ILE A 4 9.94 15.77 1.75
CA ILE A 4 10.48 14.80 0.77
C ILE A 4 11.05 13.56 1.48
N PHE A 5 11.62 13.76 2.68
CA PHE A 5 12.22 12.69 3.45
C PHE A 5 11.16 11.72 4.02
N THR A 6 10.00 12.24 4.44
CA THR A 6 8.94 11.43 5.06
C THR A 6 8.26 10.49 4.04
N LEU A 7 8.00 10.95 2.82
CA LEU A 7 7.37 10.10 1.80
C LEU A 7 8.33 9.05 1.23
N PHE A 8 9.60 9.43 1.02
CA PHE A 8 10.62 8.48 0.56
C PHE A 8 10.82 7.35 1.58
N MET A 9 10.72 7.66 2.87
CA MET A 9 10.80 6.66 3.94
C MET A 9 9.53 5.81 4.05
N ALA A 10 8.35 6.36 3.77
CA ALA A 10 7.11 5.57 3.69
C ALA A 10 7.14 4.58 2.51
N VAL A 11 7.64 4.99 1.35
CA VAL A 11 7.82 4.09 0.19
C VAL A 11 8.93 3.06 0.44
N VAL A 12 10.03 3.44 1.12
CA VAL A 12 11.08 2.49 1.51
C VAL A 12 10.61 1.56 2.62
N ALA A 13 9.76 2.03 3.56
CA ALA A 13 9.13 1.18 4.56
C ALA A 13 8.14 0.20 3.91
N CYS A 14 7.32 0.66 2.97
CA CYS A 14 6.45 -0.22 2.18
C CYS A 14 7.28 -1.22 1.35
N VAL A 15 8.34 -0.79 0.67
CA VAL A 15 9.20 -1.68 -0.13
C VAL A 15 10.04 -2.59 0.77
N ALA A 16 10.49 -2.16 1.95
CA ALA A 16 11.19 -3.02 2.90
C ALA A 16 10.24 -4.04 3.56
N MET A 17 8.97 -3.66 3.78
CA MET A 17 7.93 -4.58 4.26
C MET A 17 7.42 -5.52 3.15
N TYR A 18 7.42 -5.08 1.88
CA TYR A 18 7.15 -5.95 0.72
C TYR A 18 8.32 -6.84 0.33
N ALA A 19 9.53 -6.53 0.77
CA ALA A 19 10.77 -7.27 0.48
C ALA A 19 11.27 -8.05 1.69
N MET A 20 10.41 -8.34 2.70
CA MET A 20 10.81 -9.36 3.69
C MET A 20 10.76 -10.72 3.00
N PRO A 21 11.90 -11.23 2.51
CA PRO A 21 11.94 -12.60 2.08
C PRO A 21 11.80 -13.46 3.33
N GLN A 22 11.32 -14.68 3.16
CA GLN A 22 11.19 -15.73 4.17
C GLN A 22 12.48 -16.09 4.94
N ASN A 23 13.43 -15.21 5.04
CA ASN A 23 14.76 -15.42 5.61
C ASN A 23 15.00 -14.41 6.75
N GLY A 24 14.49 -14.73 7.89
CA GLY A 24 14.55 -14.06 9.20
C GLY A 24 15.66 -13.04 9.54
N LEU A 25 15.83 -12.77 10.79
CA LEU A 25 16.66 -11.69 11.37
C LEU A 25 18.12 -11.60 10.88
N LYS A 26 18.73 -12.69 10.40
CA LYS A 26 20.06 -12.61 9.72
C LYS A 26 20.04 -11.70 8.49
N GLN A 27 18.86 -11.54 7.89
CA GLN A 27 18.68 -10.55 6.85
C GLN A 27 18.33 -9.17 7.43
N LEU A 28 17.79 -9.08 8.66
CA LEU A 28 17.47 -7.78 9.26
C LEU A 28 18.76 -6.97 9.56
N ASP A 29 19.80 -7.59 10.08
CA ASP A 29 21.12 -6.94 10.25
C ASP A 29 21.78 -6.66 8.87
N ASN A 30 21.63 -7.58 7.93
CA ASN A 30 22.03 -7.34 6.53
C ASN A 30 21.09 -6.36 5.83
N VAL A 31 19.80 -6.30 6.17
CA VAL A 31 18.84 -5.32 5.65
C VAL A 31 19.02 -3.97 6.34
N LYS A 32 19.27 -3.90 7.65
CA LYS A 32 19.62 -2.63 8.34
C LYS A 32 20.93 -2.04 7.79
N SER A 33 21.98 -2.84 7.66
CA SER A 33 23.26 -2.40 7.08
C SER A 33 23.17 -2.20 5.57
N SER A 34 22.49 -3.08 4.84
CA SER A 34 22.30 -2.98 3.39
C SER A 34 21.21 -1.97 3.03
N ALA A 35 20.15 -1.77 3.82
CA ALA A 35 19.20 -0.69 3.61
C ALA A 35 19.84 0.68 3.87
N LYS A 36 20.62 0.82 4.94
CA LYS A 36 21.40 2.04 5.21
C LYS A 36 22.44 2.29 4.12
N ALA A 37 23.17 1.26 3.70
CA ALA A 37 24.13 1.34 2.59
C ALA A 37 23.45 1.58 1.24
N LYS A 38 22.28 0.97 0.97
CA LYS A 38 21.51 1.20 -0.25
C LYS A 38 20.85 2.59 -0.26
N VAL A 39 20.41 3.10 0.89
CA VAL A 39 19.87 4.46 1.01
C VAL A 39 20.98 5.49 0.78
N GLU A 40 22.16 5.29 1.36
CA GLU A 40 23.30 6.19 1.14
C GLU A 40 23.84 6.05 -0.29
N ALA A 41 23.91 4.84 -0.86
CA ALA A 41 24.30 4.62 -2.25
C ALA A 41 23.29 5.22 -3.25
N LYS A 42 21.99 5.05 -3.02
CA LYS A 42 20.94 5.70 -3.83
C LYS A 42 20.92 7.20 -3.67
N LYS A 43 21.23 7.71 -2.47
CA LYS A 43 21.34 9.14 -2.21
C LYS A 43 22.56 9.74 -2.95
N ALA A 44 23.69 9.04 -2.94
CA ALA A 44 24.88 9.41 -3.71
C ALA A 44 24.62 9.34 -5.22
N GLU A 45 24.03 8.25 -5.71
CA GLU A 45 23.62 8.07 -7.12
C GLU A 45 22.61 9.15 -7.57
N ARG A 46 21.69 9.55 -6.69
CA ARG A 46 20.69 10.58 -6.99
C ARG A 46 21.33 11.98 -7.03
N VAL A 47 22.28 12.27 -6.11
CA VAL A 47 23.06 13.53 -6.13
C VAL A 47 23.90 13.57 -7.40
N GLU A 48 24.51 12.47 -7.81
CA GLU A 48 25.31 12.37 -9.03
C GLU A 48 24.43 12.50 -10.29
N LYS A 49 23.25 11.87 -10.33
CA LYS A 49 22.28 12.04 -11.43
C LYS A 49 21.71 13.47 -11.50
N LEU A 50 21.43 14.10 -10.36
CA LEU A 50 21.00 15.51 -10.32
C LEU A 50 22.11 16.46 -10.78
N ALA A 51 23.35 16.20 -10.38
CA ALA A 51 24.50 16.95 -10.85
C ALA A 51 24.75 16.74 -12.35
N ALA A 52 24.60 15.53 -12.86
CA ALA A 52 24.71 15.23 -14.30
C ALA A 52 23.58 15.87 -15.11
N LEU A 53 22.34 15.91 -14.58
CA LEU A 53 21.20 16.59 -15.17
C LEU A 53 21.42 18.12 -15.23
N SER A 54 21.92 18.73 -14.16
CA SER A 54 22.22 20.16 -14.12
C SER A 54 23.32 20.52 -15.12
N MET A 55 24.37 19.70 -15.23
CA MET A 55 25.44 19.90 -16.22
C MET A 55 24.97 19.68 -17.67
N ASN A 56 24.03 18.75 -17.90
CA ASN A 56 23.42 18.59 -19.22
C ASN A 56 22.51 19.75 -19.58
N THR A 57 21.75 20.30 -18.63
CA THR A 57 20.92 21.47 -18.84
C THR A 57 21.74 22.70 -19.21
N GLU A 58 22.86 22.91 -18.55
CA GLU A 58 23.80 23.98 -18.90
C GLU A 58 24.47 23.75 -20.27
N ARG A 59 24.82 22.51 -20.64
CA ARG A 59 25.36 22.18 -21.96
C ARG A 59 24.32 22.36 -23.08
N HIS A 60 23.05 22.02 -22.85
CA HIS A 60 21.98 22.29 -23.81
C HIS A 60 21.71 23.79 -23.97
N ALA A 61 21.71 24.54 -22.89
CA ALA A 61 21.58 26.01 -22.97
C ALA A 61 22.72 26.69 -23.74
N ILE A 62 23.94 26.16 -23.66
CA ILE A 62 25.09 26.68 -24.43
C ILE A 62 25.06 26.18 -25.89
N ALA A 63 24.56 24.98 -26.17
CA ALA A 63 24.47 24.43 -27.52
C ALA A 63 23.33 25.07 -28.34
N SER A 64 22.24 25.50 -27.70
CA SER A 64 21.10 26.13 -28.39
C SER A 64 21.39 27.58 -28.81
N ALA A 65 22.44 28.22 -28.30
CA ALA A 65 22.84 29.57 -28.68
C ALA A 65 23.68 29.64 -29.99
N SER A 66 24.04 28.54 -30.62
CA SER A 66 24.96 28.52 -31.79
C SER A 66 24.52 27.63 -32.98
N ALA A 67 23.27 27.18 -33.06
CA ALA A 67 22.79 26.41 -34.23
C ALA A 67 21.90 27.26 -35.13
N PRO A 68 22.13 27.26 -36.47
CA PRO A 68 21.20 27.88 -37.40
C PRO A 68 19.90 27.07 -37.45
N ALA A 69 18.78 27.78 -37.58
CA ALA A 69 17.45 27.21 -37.69
C ALA A 69 17.38 26.15 -38.82
N THR A 70 17.38 24.90 -38.42
CA THR A 70 17.16 23.76 -39.33
C THR A 70 16.07 22.88 -38.76
N GLN A 71 14.97 22.81 -39.47
CA GLN A 71 13.85 21.88 -39.39
C GLN A 71 13.31 21.65 -37.95
N ALA A 72 12.07 22.06 -37.73
CA ALA A 72 11.29 21.65 -36.57
C ALA A 72 11.37 20.12 -36.44
N ALA A 73 12.00 19.64 -35.40
CA ALA A 73 11.93 18.23 -34.99
C ALA A 73 10.43 17.95 -34.83
N GLN A 74 9.95 16.89 -35.48
CA GLN A 74 8.61 16.39 -35.27
C GLN A 74 8.56 15.99 -33.78
N GLU A 75 7.82 16.71 -32.97
CA GLU A 75 7.63 16.37 -31.58
C GLU A 75 7.00 14.97 -31.52
N ASP A 76 7.67 14.05 -30.87
CA ASP A 76 7.09 12.72 -30.61
C ASP A 76 5.93 12.90 -29.64
N VAL A 77 4.71 12.75 -30.14
CA VAL A 77 3.48 12.84 -29.35
C VAL A 77 2.94 11.44 -29.11
N VAL A 78 2.78 11.07 -27.83
CA VAL A 78 2.18 9.82 -27.40
C VAL A 78 0.82 10.10 -26.76
N THR A 79 -0.25 9.52 -27.32
CA THR A 79 -1.61 9.65 -26.77
C THR A 79 -1.97 8.41 -25.96
N LEU A 80 -2.37 8.62 -24.70
CA LEU A 80 -2.77 7.59 -23.76
C LEU A 80 -4.22 7.82 -23.32
N ASN A 81 -5.09 6.80 -23.48
CA ASN A 81 -6.52 6.88 -23.16
C ASN A 81 -6.89 5.90 -22.08
N PHE A 82 -7.13 6.38 -20.87
CA PHE A 82 -7.52 5.59 -19.72
C PHE A 82 -9.03 5.61 -19.51
N THR A 83 -9.59 4.52 -19.01
CA THR A 83 -11.02 4.37 -18.73
C THR A 83 -11.36 4.45 -17.26
N ALA A 84 -10.35 4.52 -16.39
CA ALA A 84 -10.53 4.65 -14.95
C ALA A 84 -9.29 5.25 -14.29
N LEU A 85 -9.48 5.85 -13.12
CA LEU A 85 -8.41 6.15 -12.17
C LEU A 85 -8.25 4.96 -11.23
N ASP A 86 -7.02 4.52 -11.00
CA ASP A 86 -6.70 3.48 -10.00
C ASP A 86 -6.82 4.04 -8.59
N GLU A 87 -6.32 5.27 -8.41
CA GLU A 87 -6.46 6.05 -7.19
C GLU A 87 -6.92 7.47 -7.53
N PHE A 88 -7.84 7.99 -6.74
CA PHE A 88 -8.27 9.37 -6.79
C PHE A 88 -8.67 9.82 -5.39
N LYS A 89 -7.82 10.62 -4.75
CA LYS A 89 -8.01 10.98 -3.35
C LYS A 89 -7.40 12.34 -3.01
N TYR A 90 -7.99 13.01 -2.01
CA TYR A 90 -7.39 14.15 -1.35
C TYR A 90 -6.46 13.69 -0.24
N GLN A 91 -5.23 14.15 -0.25
CA GLN A 91 -4.21 13.83 0.74
C GLN A 91 -4.17 14.91 1.82
N THR A 92 -4.74 14.64 2.99
CA THR A 92 -4.87 15.63 4.08
C THR A 92 -3.53 16.09 4.64
N GLN A 93 -2.49 15.27 4.55
CA GLN A 93 -1.16 15.61 5.08
C GLN A 93 -0.41 16.61 4.21
N THR A 94 -0.57 16.54 2.91
CA THR A 94 0.08 17.38 1.91
C THR A 94 -0.85 18.46 1.38
N GLN A 95 -2.17 18.33 1.59
CA GLN A 95 -3.23 19.22 1.13
C GLN A 95 -3.30 19.32 -0.41
N ASP A 96 -3.12 18.19 -1.06
CA ASP A 96 -3.17 18.05 -2.51
C ASP A 96 -4.10 16.90 -2.93
N TRP A 97 -4.48 16.88 -4.20
CA TRP A 97 -5.18 15.79 -4.83
C TRP A 97 -4.18 14.89 -5.57
N PHE A 98 -4.30 13.59 -5.32
CA PHE A 98 -3.52 12.57 -5.99
C PHE A 98 -4.42 11.71 -6.88
N MET A 99 -4.00 11.54 -8.13
CA MET A 99 -4.61 10.58 -9.03
C MET A 99 -3.55 9.68 -9.69
N SER A 100 -3.92 8.42 -9.84
CA SER A 100 -3.11 7.42 -10.53
C SER A 100 -3.98 6.69 -11.54
N MET A 101 -3.43 6.40 -12.71
CA MET A 101 -4.11 5.65 -13.75
C MET A 101 -3.16 4.68 -14.44
N SER A 102 -3.67 3.50 -14.78
CA SER A 102 -2.98 2.49 -15.57
C SER A 102 -3.95 1.75 -16.48
N CYS A 103 -3.44 1.07 -17.49
CA CYS A 103 -4.24 0.23 -18.36
C CYS A 103 -3.86 -1.24 -18.18
N MET A 104 -4.86 -2.10 -17.96
CA MET A 104 -4.67 -3.56 -17.82
C MET A 104 -4.97 -4.33 -19.12
N ASP A 105 -5.37 -3.65 -20.18
CA ASP A 105 -5.72 -4.25 -21.46
C ASP A 105 -4.49 -4.27 -22.38
N PHE A 106 -3.93 -5.46 -22.63
CA PHE A 106 -2.74 -5.65 -23.43
C PHE A 106 -2.89 -5.27 -24.92
N GLU A 107 -4.12 -5.15 -25.40
CA GLU A 107 -4.39 -4.75 -26.78
C GLU A 107 -4.39 -3.23 -26.96
N LYS A 108 -4.28 -2.47 -25.85
CA LYS A 108 -4.26 -1.01 -25.88
C LYS A 108 -2.85 -0.45 -25.81
N PRO A 109 -2.56 0.63 -26.54
CA PRO A 109 -1.23 1.24 -26.59
C PRO A 109 -0.78 1.79 -25.23
N GLU A 110 -1.71 2.17 -24.34
CA GLU A 110 -1.43 2.66 -22.99
C GLU A 110 -1.08 1.54 -21.98
N PHE A 111 -1.18 0.28 -22.37
CA PHE A 111 -0.76 -0.82 -21.52
C PHE A 111 0.72 -0.70 -21.12
N GLY A 112 0.99 -0.90 -19.84
CA GLY A 112 2.33 -0.76 -19.26
C GLY A 112 2.70 0.66 -18.87
N TYR A 113 1.86 1.66 -19.17
CA TYR A 113 2.02 2.98 -18.63
C TYR A 113 1.31 3.10 -17.27
N ILE A 114 1.97 3.77 -16.33
CA ILE A 114 1.37 4.20 -15.06
C ILE A 114 1.59 5.71 -14.96
N VAL A 115 0.52 6.48 -14.96
CA VAL A 115 0.56 7.94 -14.87
C VAL A 115 0.15 8.36 -13.47
N LYS A 116 0.96 9.16 -12.81
CA LYS A 116 0.71 9.72 -11.49
C LYS A 116 0.74 11.23 -11.55
N LEU A 117 -0.33 11.84 -11.05
CA LEU A 117 -0.54 13.29 -11.03
C LEU A 117 -0.88 13.69 -9.60
N ASP A 118 -0.16 14.66 -9.08
CA ASP A 118 -0.37 15.27 -7.77
C ASP A 118 -0.51 16.78 -7.97
N TYR A 119 -1.63 17.37 -7.52
CA TYR A 119 -1.95 18.75 -7.80
C TYR A 119 -2.67 19.45 -6.65
N PHE A 120 -2.47 20.75 -6.53
CA PHE A 120 -3.03 21.57 -5.48
C PHE A 120 -4.40 22.12 -5.89
N ALA A 121 -5.43 21.67 -5.17
CA ALA A 121 -6.79 22.17 -5.29
C ALA A 121 -7.50 22.09 -3.93
N PRO A 122 -8.58 22.89 -3.69
CA PRO A 122 -9.37 22.78 -2.48
C PRO A 122 -9.91 21.35 -2.27
N ALA A 123 -9.99 20.92 -1.02
CA ALA A 123 -10.43 19.56 -0.67
C ALA A 123 -11.87 19.23 -1.16
N ASP A 124 -12.70 20.24 -1.29
CA ASP A 124 -14.10 20.15 -1.73
C ASP A 124 -14.29 20.43 -3.22
N ASN A 125 -13.23 20.78 -3.94
CA ASN A 125 -13.30 21.06 -5.37
C ASN A 125 -12.01 20.68 -6.09
N TYR A 126 -11.98 19.52 -6.68
CA TYR A 126 -10.87 18.99 -7.46
C TYR A 126 -10.90 19.37 -8.93
N CYS A 127 -11.94 20.07 -9.40
CA CYS A 127 -12.09 20.47 -10.78
C CYS A 127 -11.37 21.80 -11.05
N GLY A 128 -10.81 21.92 -12.27
CA GLY A 128 -10.12 23.14 -12.69
C GLY A 128 -9.14 22.88 -13.82
N THR A 129 -8.39 23.92 -14.15
CA THR A 129 -7.22 23.85 -15.03
C THR A 129 -5.96 24.03 -14.19
N PHE A 130 -4.99 23.16 -14.38
CA PHE A 130 -3.77 23.07 -13.59
C PHE A 130 -2.57 23.07 -14.52
N THR A 131 -1.58 23.87 -14.18
CA THR A 131 -0.30 23.96 -14.87
C THR A 131 0.81 23.49 -13.94
N GLU A 132 2.06 23.51 -14.39
CA GLU A 132 3.22 23.18 -13.56
C GLU A 132 3.27 23.98 -12.25
N GLU A 133 2.68 25.19 -12.19
CA GLU A 133 2.63 26.02 -10.97
C GLU A 133 1.70 25.46 -9.89
N ASN A 134 0.70 24.67 -10.30
CA ASN A 134 -0.31 24.08 -9.43
C ASN A 134 -0.06 22.58 -9.19
N MET A 135 0.98 22.00 -9.80
CA MET A 135 1.32 20.60 -9.66
C MET A 135 2.41 20.39 -8.60
N ASP A 136 2.32 19.31 -7.84
CA ASP A 136 3.48 18.81 -7.11
C ASP A 136 4.30 17.90 -8.04
N LEU A 137 5.20 18.52 -8.79
CA LEU A 137 6.05 17.81 -9.76
C LEU A 137 7.03 16.82 -9.11
N ALA A 138 7.27 16.93 -7.80
CA ALA A 138 8.11 15.98 -7.09
C ALA A 138 7.40 14.63 -6.86
N TYR A 139 6.08 14.63 -6.86
CA TYR A 139 5.24 13.45 -6.69
C TYR A 139 4.51 13.04 -7.98
N SER A 140 4.61 13.87 -9.03
CA SER A 140 4.03 13.62 -10.34
C SER A 140 5.06 13.01 -11.29
N TYR A 141 4.77 11.81 -11.80
CA TYR A 141 5.66 11.09 -12.71
C TYR A 141 4.90 10.00 -13.46
N MET A 142 5.51 9.43 -14.49
CA MET A 142 4.99 8.23 -15.11
C MET A 142 6.05 7.13 -15.22
N PHE A 143 5.57 5.90 -15.23
CA PHE A 143 6.33 4.76 -15.74
C PHE A 143 5.87 4.48 -17.16
N THR A 144 6.81 4.32 -18.05
CA THR A 144 6.55 3.96 -19.45
C THR A 144 6.47 2.44 -19.62
N SER A 145 5.95 1.97 -20.74
CA SER A 145 5.81 0.54 -21.03
C SER A 145 7.15 -0.23 -21.07
N ASP A 146 8.26 0.47 -21.27
CA ASP A 146 9.62 -0.09 -21.19
C ASP A 146 10.26 0.04 -19.81
N GLY A 147 9.47 0.47 -18.79
CA GLY A 147 9.89 0.53 -17.39
C GLY A 147 10.71 1.76 -17.02
N GLN A 148 10.80 2.78 -17.88
CA GLN A 148 11.49 4.02 -17.54
C GLN A 148 10.60 4.93 -16.68
N THR A 149 11.22 5.67 -15.77
CA THR A 149 10.55 6.73 -15.02
C THR A 149 10.75 8.05 -15.75
N VAL A 150 9.65 8.71 -16.10
CA VAL A 150 9.64 10.02 -16.73
C VAL A 150 9.05 11.02 -15.74
N THR A 151 9.81 12.05 -15.41
CA THR A 151 9.33 13.20 -14.63
C THR A 151 8.75 14.25 -15.56
N TYR A 152 7.91 15.14 -15.05
CA TYR A 152 7.24 16.16 -15.85
C TYR A 152 8.02 17.47 -15.78
N THR A 153 8.16 18.13 -16.94
CA THR A 153 8.81 19.43 -17.07
C THR A 153 7.83 20.55 -17.39
N ASP A 154 6.70 20.17 -17.99
CA ASP A 154 5.59 21.06 -18.29
C ASP A 154 4.29 20.27 -18.27
N VAL A 155 3.22 20.85 -17.72
CA VAL A 155 1.91 20.23 -17.59
C VAL A 155 0.83 21.25 -17.85
N ASP A 156 -0.11 20.91 -18.74
CA ASP A 156 -1.39 21.58 -18.90
C ASP A 156 -2.49 20.53 -18.71
N MET A 157 -3.19 20.59 -17.58
CA MET A 157 -4.18 19.59 -17.17
C MET A 157 -5.52 20.26 -16.88
N THR A 158 -6.59 19.66 -17.35
CA THR A 158 -7.96 20.03 -17.02
C THR A 158 -8.66 18.83 -16.38
N VAL A 159 -9.27 19.07 -15.23
CA VAL A 159 -10.12 18.10 -14.52
C VAL A 159 -11.54 18.66 -14.51
N THR A 160 -12.48 17.89 -15.03
CA THR A 160 -13.91 18.26 -15.05
C THR A 160 -14.76 17.14 -14.49
N GLN A 161 -15.93 17.51 -13.98
CA GLN A 161 -16.92 16.59 -13.47
C GLN A 161 -18.22 16.78 -14.26
N VAL A 162 -18.80 15.67 -14.72
CA VAL A 162 -20.06 15.66 -15.46
C VAL A 162 -21.00 14.63 -14.87
N SER A 163 -22.21 15.06 -14.50
CA SER A 163 -23.27 14.12 -14.10
C SER A 163 -23.84 13.45 -15.36
N VAL A 164 -23.74 12.12 -15.44
CA VAL A 164 -24.15 11.33 -16.63
C VAL A 164 -25.39 10.48 -16.37
N GLY A 165 -25.95 10.56 -15.17
CA GLY A 165 -27.15 9.82 -14.81
C GLY A 165 -27.54 10.03 -13.35
N LYS A 166 -28.52 9.26 -12.91
CA LYS A 166 -28.87 9.23 -11.48
C LYS A 166 -27.76 8.49 -10.76
N ASN A 167 -27.13 9.17 -9.80
CA ASN A 167 -26.05 8.63 -8.96
C ASN A 167 -24.76 8.22 -9.72
N MET A 168 -24.55 8.77 -10.91
CA MET A 168 -23.32 8.54 -11.67
C MET A 168 -22.72 9.86 -12.12
N THR A 169 -21.45 10.02 -11.85
CA THR A 169 -20.63 11.16 -12.19
C THR A 169 -19.40 10.67 -12.94
N GLN A 170 -19.02 11.34 -14.01
CA GLN A 170 -17.75 11.12 -14.67
C GLN A 170 -16.76 12.21 -14.28
N VAL A 171 -15.58 11.82 -13.85
CA VAL A 171 -14.40 12.67 -13.73
C VAL A 171 -13.60 12.51 -15.03
N ILE A 172 -13.45 13.61 -15.76
CA ILE A 172 -12.73 13.65 -17.03
C ILE A 172 -11.41 14.38 -16.79
N VAL A 173 -10.32 13.72 -17.07
CA VAL A 173 -8.97 14.28 -17.00
C VAL A 173 -8.39 14.34 -18.40
N ASN A 174 -8.03 15.55 -18.84
CA ASN A 174 -7.27 15.76 -20.05
C ASN A 174 -5.98 16.48 -19.68
N ALA A 175 -4.84 15.91 -20.03
CA ALA A 175 -3.56 16.54 -19.76
C ALA A 175 -2.62 16.46 -20.97
N THR A 176 -1.87 17.54 -21.19
CA THR A 176 -0.71 17.56 -22.07
C THR A 176 0.53 17.70 -21.19
N ILE A 177 1.43 16.76 -21.28
CA ILE A 177 2.59 16.66 -20.39
C ILE A 177 3.85 16.59 -21.24
N LEU A 178 4.79 17.48 -21.01
CA LEU A 178 6.15 17.36 -21.56
C LEU A 178 7.00 16.56 -20.56
N GLY A 179 7.44 15.39 -20.97
CA GLY A 179 8.31 14.53 -20.17
C GLY A 179 9.77 14.98 -20.20
N SER A 180 10.52 14.63 -19.16
CA SER A 180 11.97 14.85 -19.08
C SER A 180 12.77 14.13 -20.18
N ASN A 181 12.17 13.19 -20.88
CA ASN A 181 12.68 12.52 -22.07
C ASN A 181 12.44 13.27 -23.38
N GLY A 182 11.80 14.45 -23.33
CA GLY A 182 11.49 15.26 -24.49
C GLY A 182 10.26 14.81 -25.31
N VAL A 183 9.52 13.82 -24.82
CA VAL A 183 8.28 13.32 -25.44
C VAL A 183 7.09 14.07 -24.86
N THR A 184 6.15 14.46 -25.71
CA THR A 184 4.87 15.06 -25.32
C THR A 184 3.83 13.95 -25.17
N TYR A 185 3.22 13.85 -23.99
CA TYR A 185 2.17 12.89 -23.68
C TYR A 185 0.82 13.59 -23.61
N GLN A 186 -0.14 13.08 -24.37
CA GLN A 186 -1.55 13.48 -24.28
C GLN A 186 -2.30 12.43 -23.49
N ILE A 187 -2.76 12.80 -22.30
CA ILE A 187 -3.49 11.91 -21.38
C ILE A 187 -4.97 12.25 -21.48
N ASN A 188 -5.80 11.26 -21.75
CA ASN A 188 -7.24 11.35 -21.69
C ASN A 188 -7.73 10.25 -20.74
N CYS A 189 -8.46 10.61 -19.71
CA CYS A 189 -9.06 9.65 -18.77
C CYS A 189 -10.53 10.01 -18.53
N VAL A 190 -11.39 9.00 -18.55
CA VAL A 190 -12.79 9.12 -18.13
C VAL A 190 -13.03 8.12 -17.02
N HIS A 191 -13.16 8.62 -15.81
CA HIS A 191 -13.40 7.80 -14.63
C HIS A 191 -14.84 7.95 -14.16
N GLU A 192 -15.54 6.83 -14.02
CA GLU A 192 -16.92 6.81 -13.52
C GLU A 192 -16.92 6.68 -12.01
N MET A 193 -17.52 7.67 -11.34
CA MET A 193 -17.79 7.66 -9.91
C MET A 193 -19.27 7.38 -9.69
N ILE A 194 -19.56 6.39 -8.89
CA ILE A 194 -20.92 6.04 -8.50
C ILE A 194 -21.16 6.59 -7.08
N ASP A 195 -22.17 7.45 -6.94
CA ASP A 195 -22.68 7.87 -5.64
C ASP A 195 -23.82 6.91 -5.25
N PRO A 196 -23.58 5.95 -4.35
CA PRO A 196 -24.53 4.91 -4.07
C PRO A 196 -25.80 5.48 -3.42
N ALA A 197 -26.96 5.21 -4.04
CA ALA A 197 -28.26 5.64 -3.51
C ALA A 197 -28.70 4.79 -2.33
N GLU A 198 -28.25 3.56 -2.26
CA GLU A 198 -28.62 2.57 -1.27
C GLU A 198 -27.41 1.89 -0.67
N LYS A 199 -27.53 1.50 0.60
CA LYS A 199 -26.52 0.73 1.32
C LYS A 199 -27.09 -0.57 1.81
N VAL A 200 -26.39 -1.65 1.53
CA VAL A 200 -26.72 -2.99 2.03
C VAL A 200 -25.63 -3.44 2.97
N GLN A 201 -26.01 -3.71 4.22
CA GLN A 201 -25.09 -4.29 5.19
C GLN A 201 -25.46 -5.73 5.46
N THR A 202 -24.46 -6.62 5.39
CA THR A 202 -24.67 -8.06 5.61
C THR A 202 -23.47 -8.70 6.30
N THR A 203 -23.74 -9.76 7.05
CA THR A 203 -22.70 -10.58 7.70
C THR A 203 -22.77 -12.00 7.17
N ILE A 204 -21.64 -12.54 6.77
CA ILE A 204 -21.47 -13.94 6.37
C ILE A 204 -20.61 -14.61 7.44
N LYS A 205 -21.16 -15.61 8.11
CA LYS A 205 -20.45 -16.44 9.08
C LYS A 205 -19.93 -17.72 8.44
N ASP A 206 -19.03 -18.41 9.13
CA ASP A 206 -18.43 -19.66 8.68
C ASP A 206 -17.75 -19.57 7.29
N VAL A 207 -17.09 -18.43 7.07
CA VAL A 207 -16.34 -18.17 5.85
C VAL A 207 -15.12 -19.06 5.78
N VAL A 208 -14.85 -19.64 4.63
CA VAL A 208 -13.58 -20.29 4.34
C VAL A 208 -12.57 -19.22 3.93
N LEU A 209 -11.59 -18.97 4.79
CA LEU A 209 -10.49 -18.08 4.49
C LEU A 209 -9.26 -18.91 4.14
N THR A 210 -8.59 -18.55 3.04
CA THR A 210 -7.33 -19.15 2.61
C THR A 210 -6.33 -18.02 2.35
N PHE A 211 -5.15 -18.13 2.91
CA PHE A 211 -4.04 -17.21 2.63
C PHE A 211 -3.07 -17.84 1.64
N ASN A 212 -2.82 -17.14 0.53
CA ASN A 212 -1.78 -17.48 -0.42
C ASN A 212 -0.55 -16.61 -0.13
N ALA A 213 0.46 -17.20 0.50
CA ALA A 213 1.68 -16.51 0.90
C ALA A 213 2.57 -16.07 -0.28
N ASP A 214 2.51 -16.76 -1.41
CA ASP A 214 3.33 -16.45 -2.58
C ASP A 214 2.84 -15.19 -3.31
N GLU A 215 1.53 -14.94 -3.24
CA GLU A 215 0.88 -13.83 -3.94
C GLU A 215 0.31 -12.76 -2.99
N TYR A 216 0.39 -12.99 -1.69
CA TYR A 216 -0.15 -12.11 -0.63
C TYR A 216 -1.64 -11.83 -0.77
N TYR A 217 -2.44 -12.87 -1.03
CA TYR A 217 -3.89 -12.79 -1.10
C TYR A 217 -4.57 -13.56 0.01
N PHE A 218 -5.60 -12.94 0.58
CA PHE A 218 -6.65 -13.65 1.31
C PHE A 218 -7.82 -13.91 0.37
N SER A 219 -8.18 -15.17 0.20
CA SER A 219 -9.42 -15.58 -0.45
C SER A 219 -10.46 -15.86 0.61
N LEU A 220 -11.61 -15.22 0.51
CA LEU A 220 -12.73 -15.36 1.44
C LEU A 220 -13.94 -15.89 0.67
N ALA A 221 -14.39 -17.09 0.99
CA ALA A 221 -15.56 -17.71 0.37
C ALA A 221 -16.63 -18.02 1.41
N GLY A 222 -17.84 -17.53 1.20
CA GLY A 222 -18.93 -17.76 2.13
C GLY A 222 -20.27 -17.28 1.61
N LYS A 223 -21.34 -17.73 2.27
CA LYS A 223 -22.71 -17.35 1.90
C LYS A 223 -23.62 -17.25 3.10
N ASN A 224 -24.65 -16.46 2.95
CA ASN A 224 -25.83 -16.43 3.83
C ASN A 224 -27.12 -16.49 2.98
N ASP A 225 -28.26 -16.19 3.56
CA ASP A 225 -29.56 -16.28 2.88
C ASP A 225 -29.70 -15.32 1.69
N VAL A 226 -28.96 -14.21 1.68
CA VAL A 226 -29.11 -13.14 0.68
C VAL A 226 -27.87 -12.96 -0.20
N MET A 227 -26.69 -13.38 0.27
CA MET A 227 -25.43 -13.16 -0.42
C MET A 227 -24.59 -14.43 -0.49
N ASP A 228 -24.01 -14.70 -1.66
CA ASP A 228 -22.95 -15.67 -1.89
C ASP A 228 -21.74 -14.89 -2.43
N ALA A 229 -20.61 -14.91 -1.72
CA ALA A 229 -19.47 -14.07 -2.04
C ALA A 229 -18.16 -14.88 -2.05
N TYR A 230 -17.34 -14.59 -3.06
CA TYR A 230 -15.94 -14.95 -3.15
C TYR A 230 -15.13 -13.68 -3.36
N LEU A 231 -14.40 -13.25 -2.35
CA LEU A 231 -13.62 -12.01 -2.36
C LEU A 231 -12.13 -12.31 -2.25
N MET A 232 -11.33 -11.66 -3.07
CA MET A 232 -9.88 -11.72 -3.02
C MET A 232 -9.31 -10.39 -2.54
N VAL A 233 -8.74 -10.41 -1.34
CA VAL A 233 -8.14 -9.22 -0.70
C VAL A 233 -6.64 -9.37 -0.69
N ARG A 234 -5.94 -8.45 -1.36
CA ARG A 234 -4.48 -8.42 -1.36
C ARG A 234 -3.99 -7.79 -0.07
N SER A 235 -3.41 -8.60 0.81
CA SER A 235 -2.79 -8.14 2.04
C SER A 235 -1.77 -9.15 2.55
N ASN A 236 -0.75 -8.63 3.21
CA ASN A 236 0.18 -9.40 4.01
C ASN A 236 -0.01 -9.20 5.52
N ARG A 237 -1.08 -8.52 5.94
CA ARG A 237 -1.32 -8.14 7.33
C ARG A 237 -2.77 -8.29 7.74
N VAL A 238 -2.94 -8.65 9.01
CA VAL A 238 -4.22 -8.76 9.67
C VAL A 238 -4.32 -7.64 10.71
N LYS A 239 -4.71 -6.42 10.27
CA LYS A 239 -4.73 -5.22 11.11
C LYS A 239 -5.93 -4.32 10.85
N ALA A 240 -6.48 -3.75 11.94
CA ALA A 240 -7.61 -2.82 11.88
C ALA A 240 -7.28 -1.46 11.23
N ASP A 241 -6.03 -1.03 11.29
CA ASP A 241 -5.57 0.26 10.76
C ASP A 241 -5.03 0.17 9.32
N HIS A 242 -5.15 -0.98 8.70
CA HIS A 242 -4.61 -1.23 7.38
C HIS A 242 -5.72 -1.55 6.38
N THR A 243 -5.98 -0.61 5.48
CA THR A 243 -6.88 -0.83 4.35
C THR A 243 -6.12 -1.52 3.22
N ASN A 244 -6.62 -2.67 2.82
CA ASN A 244 -6.05 -3.51 1.78
C ASN A 244 -6.67 -3.19 0.43
N SER A 245 -6.01 -3.59 -0.65
CA SER A 245 -6.62 -3.59 -1.98
C SER A 245 -7.40 -4.89 -2.20
N MET A 246 -8.47 -4.81 -2.99
CA MET A 246 -9.23 -5.98 -3.40
C MET A 246 -9.06 -6.23 -4.89
N ASP A 247 -8.83 -7.47 -5.27
CA ASP A 247 -8.82 -7.87 -6.68
C ASP A 247 -10.26 -7.99 -7.19
N ARG A 248 -10.75 -6.92 -7.82
CA ARG A 248 -12.11 -6.82 -8.35
C ARG A 248 -12.39 -7.84 -9.46
N MET A 249 -11.38 -8.13 -10.28
CA MET A 249 -11.54 -9.00 -11.45
C MET A 249 -11.73 -10.46 -11.07
N ASN A 250 -11.07 -10.88 -9.98
CA ASN A 250 -11.16 -12.24 -9.47
C ASN A 250 -12.14 -12.38 -8.29
N SER A 251 -12.74 -11.28 -7.84
CA SER A 251 -13.78 -11.27 -6.82
C SER A 251 -15.17 -11.37 -7.46
N GLN A 252 -16.07 -12.15 -6.87
CA GLN A 252 -17.42 -12.40 -7.37
C GLN A 252 -18.42 -12.38 -6.23
N PHE A 253 -19.60 -11.88 -6.48
CA PHE A 253 -20.70 -12.03 -5.54
C PHE A 253 -22.07 -12.13 -6.24
N ILE A 254 -22.97 -12.78 -5.56
CA ILE A 254 -24.37 -12.93 -5.95
C ILE A 254 -25.20 -12.35 -4.81
N TYR A 255 -26.07 -11.42 -5.11
CA TYR A 255 -27.00 -10.84 -4.13
C TYR A 255 -28.44 -11.10 -4.57
N ASN A 256 -29.26 -11.67 -3.67
CA ASN A 256 -30.64 -12.08 -3.95
C ASN A 256 -30.80 -12.90 -5.27
N GLY A 257 -29.81 -13.77 -5.55
CA GLY A 257 -29.78 -14.60 -6.75
C GLY A 257 -29.32 -13.93 -8.03
N GLN A 258 -28.94 -12.65 -7.97
CA GLN A 258 -28.39 -11.88 -9.10
C GLN A 258 -26.86 -11.78 -8.97
N ALA A 259 -26.14 -12.24 -9.99
CA ALA A 259 -24.70 -12.03 -10.08
C ALA A 259 -24.41 -10.57 -10.44
N LEU A 260 -23.56 -9.93 -9.67
CA LEU A 260 -23.20 -8.53 -9.78
C LEU A 260 -21.67 -8.38 -9.86
N SER A 261 -21.19 -7.33 -10.52
CA SER A 261 -19.78 -7.01 -10.61
C SER A 261 -19.41 -5.86 -9.65
N ILE A 262 -18.21 -5.91 -9.11
CA ILE A 262 -17.67 -4.88 -8.22
C ILE A 262 -17.09 -3.74 -9.08
N MET A 263 -17.60 -2.53 -8.90
CA MET A 263 -17.18 -1.34 -9.65
C MET A 263 -16.08 -0.59 -8.94
N SER A 264 -16.25 -0.32 -7.63
CA SER A 264 -15.24 0.33 -6.81
C SER A 264 -15.14 -0.33 -5.44
N VAL A 265 -13.98 -0.20 -4.80
CA VAL A 265 -13.71 -0.69 -3.44
C VAL A 265 -13.36 0.51 -2.58
N GLU A 266 -14.15 0.74 -1.53
CA GLU A 266 -13.94 1.83 -0.61
C GLU A 266 -12.99 1.42 0.53
N SER A 267 -13.15 0.20 1.02
CA SER A 267 -12.27 -0.36 2.05
C SER A 267 -12.27 -1.89 2.02
N ALA A 268 -11.15 -2.48 2.43
CA ALA A 268 -11.04 -3.90 2.70
C ALA A 268 -10.08 -4.09 3.88
N ILE A 269 -10.62 -4.36 5.06
CA ILE A 269 -9.86 -4.47 6.31
C ILE A 269 -10.02 -5.90 6.82
N ILE A 270 -8.91 -6.56 7.16
CA ILE A 270 -8.91 -7.89 7.76
C ILE A 270 -8.30 -7.77 9.16
N THR A 271 -9.03 -8.24 10.16
CA THR A 271 -8.60 -8.29 11.56
C THR A 271 -8.66 -9.71 12.09
N ALA A 272 -8.00 -9.94 13.22
CA ALA A 272 -8.22 -11.11 14.05
C ALA A 272 -8.83 -10.65 15.37
N GLU A 273 -10.05 -11.08 15.67
CA GLU A 273 -10.80 -10.66 16.84
C GLU A 273 -11.71 -11.78 17.37
N GLU A 274 -12.17 -11.65 18.60
CA GLU A 274 -13.10 -12.62 19.18
C GLU A 274 -14.54 -12.34 18.71
N VAL A 275 -15.11 -13.31 18.01
CA VAL A 275 -16.53 -13.31 17.62
C VAL A 275 -17.21 -14.52 18.26
N ASP A 276 -18.26 -14.29 19.04
CA ASP A 276 -18.98 -15.34 19.76
C ASP A 276 -18.04 -16.20 20.68
N ASN A 277 -17.03 -15.60 21.30
CA ASN A 277 -15.96 -16.19 22.09
C ASN A 277 -15.01 -17.15 21.31
N VAL A 278 -14.93 -16.98 20.00
CA VAL A 278 -14.00 -17.70 19.13
C VAL A 278 -13.12 -16.70 18.41
N LEU A 279 -11.80 -16.84 18.53
CA LEU A 279 -10.87 -16.05 17.74
C LEU A 279 -11.13 -16.32 16.26
N SER A 280 -11.39 -15.28 15.50
CA SER A 280 -11.82 -15.36 14.10
C SER A 280 -11.05 -14.33 13.27
N TYR A 281 -10.79 -14.66 12.00
CA TYR A 281 -10.52 -13.60 11.04
C TYR A 281 -11.83 -12.91 10.68
N VAL A 282 -11.82 -11.59 10.72
CA VAL A 282 -12.96 -10.76 10.34
C VAL A 282 -12.53 -9.83 9.21
N ALA A 283 -13.14 -10.01 8.06
CA ALA A 283 -12.93 -9.14 6.92
C ALA A 283 -14.13 -8.18 6.78
N ASN A 284 -13.87 -6.89 6.91
CA ASN A 284 -14.84 -5.83 6.66
C ASN A 284 -14.53 -5.21 5.30
N VAL A 285 -15.41 -5.45 4.33
CA VAL A 285 -15.23 -5.00 2.95
C VAL A 285 -16.38 -4.11 2.55
N THR A 286 -16.06 -2.91 2.05
CA THR A 286 -17.04 -1.97 1.51
C THR A 286 -16.75 -1.73 0.03
N PHE A 287 -17.74 -1.95 -0.81
CA PHE A 287 -17.61 -1.77 -2.25
C PHE A 287 -18.95 -1.34 -2.89
N VAL A 288 -18.85 -0.71 -4.05
CA VAL A 288 -20.01 -0.36 -4.88
C VAL A 288 -20.08 -1.30 -6.08
N SER A 289 -21.27 -1.75 -6.40
CA SER A 289 -21.55 -2.71 -7.45
C SER A 289 -22.25 -2.08 -8.67
N THR A 290 -22.37 -2.86 -9.74
CA THR A 290 -23.01 -2.46 -11.00
C THR A 290 -24.49 -2.10 -10.90
N ASP A 291 -25.16 -2.44 -9.80
CA ASP A 291 -26.52 -1.97 -9.48
C ASP A 291 -26.55 -0.62 -8.76
N THR A 292 -25.39 0.03 -8.62
CA THR A 292 -25.20 1.31 -7.91
C THR A 292 -25.51 1.27 -6.41
N VAL A 293 -25.42 0.08 -5.79
CA VAL A 293 -25.60 -0.11 -4.35
C VAL A 293 -24.25 -0.27 -3.68
N GLU A 294 -24.07 0.34 -2.52
CA GLU A 294 -22.91 0.15 -1.65
C GLU A 294 -23.16 -1.08 -0.76
N TYR A 295 -22.27 -2.04 -0.86
CA TYR A 295 -22.29 -3.25 -0.03
C TYR A 295 -21.24 -3.14 1.07
N ILE A 296 -21.69 -3.28 2.31
CA ILE A 296 -20.84 -3.36 3.51
C ILE A 296 -20.94 -4.82 3.98
N VAL A 297 -19.91 -5.60 3.71
CA VAL A 297 -19.89 -7.05 3.94
C VAL A 297 -18.91 -7.37 5.05
N THR A 298 -19.41 -7.94 6.13
CA THR A 298 -18.56 -8.52 7.19
C THR A 298 -18.49 -10.03 6.98
N MET A 299 -17.28 -10.55 6.78
CA MET A 299 -17.04 -11.99 6.58
C MET A 299 -16.25 -12.54 7.77
N VAL A 300 -16.83 -13.51 8.47
CA VAL A 300 -16.24 -14.08 9.69
C VAL A 300 -15.79 -15.51 9.43
N SER A 301 -14.50 -15.75 9.60
CA SER A 301 -13.86 -17.07 9.47
C SER A 301 -13.33 -17.53 10.83
N PRO A 302 -14.03 -18.42 11.55
CA PRO A 302 -13.55 -18.90 12.85
C PRO A 302 -12.22 -19.65 12.73
N LEU A 303 -11.27 -19.34 13.60
CA LEU A 303 -10.05 -20.12 13.71
C LEU A 303 -10.33 -21.38 14.53
N PRO A 304 -9.85 -22.54 14.08
CA PRO A 304 -9.96 -23.77 14.86
C PRO A 304 -9.23 -23.61 16.20
N ALA A 305 -9.49 -24.48 17.18
CA ALA A 305 -8.72 -24.50 18.42
C ALA A 305 -7.21 -24.62 18.12
N PRO A 306 -6.32 -24.05 18.94
CA PRO A 306 -4.88 -24.19 18.73
C PRO A 306 -4.46 -25.66 18.62
N THR A 307 -3.59 -25.94 17.66
CA THR A 307 -3.15 -27.30 17.37
C THR A 307 -1.94 -27.69 18.24
N GLU A 308 -1.16 -26.72 18.68
CA GLU A 308 0.08 -26.94 19.40
C GLU A 308 0.36 -25.79 20.38
N TYR A 309 1.13 -26.09 21.43
CA TYR A 309 1.67 -25.14 22.39
C TYR A 309 3.18 -25.32 22.43
N VAL A 310 3.92 -24.26 22.16
CA VAL A 310 5.38 -24.26 22.04
C VAL A 310 5.98 -23.28 23.03
N ASP A 311 6.87 -23.76 23.88
CA ASP A 311 7.64 -22.91 24.79
C ASP A 311 8.89 -22.39 24.07
N VAL A 312 9.00 -21.05 23.95
CA VAL A 312 10.14 -20.39 23.32
C VAL A 312 10.92 -19.60 24.34
N VAL A 313 12.14 -20.04 24.62
CA VAL A 313 13.03 -19.34 25.53
C VAL A 313 14.22 -18.77 24.77
N CYS A 314 14.27 -17.44 24.68
CA CYS A 314 15.38 -16.72 24.09
C CYS A 314 16.17 -15.98 25.17
N GLU A 315 17.47 -16.07 25.12
CA GLU A 315 18.35 -15.24 25.95
C GLU A 315 18.68 -13.94 25.21
N ASN A 316 18.96 -12.85 25.93
CA ASN A 316 19.45 -11.61 25.34
C ASN A 316 18.44 -10.87 24.43
N LEU A 317 17.34 -10.43 25.03
CA LEU A 317 16.45 -9.47 24.39
C LEU A 317 17.20 -8.17 24.09
N SER A 318 17.19 -7.77 22.82
CA SER A 318 17.74 -6.52 22.33
C SER A 318 16.61 -5.52 22.08
N ILE A 319 16.74 -4.30 22.54
CA ILE A 319 15.82 -3.20 22.25
C ILE A 319 16.53 -2.21 21.35
N ASP A 320 15.93 -1.89 20.21
CA ASP A 320 16.44 -0.91 19.24
C ASP A 320 15.46 0.24 19.07
N GLU A 321 15.83 1.41 19.56
CA GLU A 321 15.07 2.66 19.46
C GLU A 321 15.56 3.56 18.32
N SER A 322 16.61 3.16 17.61
CA SER A 322 17.30 4.02 16.62
C SER A 322 16.40 4.46 15.46
N LEU A 323 15.37 3.68 15.14
CA LEU A 323 14.42 3.98 14.07
C LEU A 323 13.05 4.49 14.58
N ALA A 324 12.88 4.61 15.90
CA ALA A 324 11.61 5.01 16.50
C ALA A 324 11.15 6.41 16.02
N ALA A 325 12.09 7.34 15.87
CA ALA A 325 11.80 8.68 15.36
C ALA A 325 11.27 8.72 13.92
N TYR A 326 11.50 7.66 13.15
CA TYR A 326 11.08 7.57 11.75
C TYR A 326 9.80 6.75 11.57
N TYR A 327 9.68 5.64 12.30
CA TYR A 327 8.61 4.67 12.12
C TYR A 327 7.56 4.71 13.22
N GLY A 328 7.83 5.37 14.35
CA GLY A 328 6.97 5.38 15.52
C GLY A 328 6.96 4.05 16.29
N TYR A 329 7.94 3.19 16.06
CA TYR A 329 8.06 1.88 16.70
C TYR A 329 9.45 1.63 17.26
N VAL A 330 9.49 0.95 18.42
CA VAL A 330 10.68 0.38 19.01
C VAL A 330 10.73 -1.10 18.68
N TYR A 331 11.88 -1.59 18.27
CA TYR A 331 12.08 -3.00 17.94
C TYR A 331 12.61 -3.76 19.15
N ALA A 332 11.96 -4.87 19.48
CA ALA A 332 12.42 -5.85 20.48
C ALA A 332 12.74 -7.15 19.76
N GLU A 333 13.99 -7.59 19.83
CA GLU A 333 14.49 -8.74 19.10
C GLU A 333 15.14 -9.73 20.08
N ALA A 334 14.78 -11.00 19.96
CA ALA A 334 15.41 -12.09 20.71
C ALA A 334 15.52 -13.33 19.84
N LYS A 335 16.52 -14.18 20.10
CA LYS A 335 16.70 -15.42 19.34
C LYS A 335 17.36 -16.51 20.16
N ASN A 336 17.08 -17.74 19.75
CA ASN A 336 17.82 -18.94 20.13
C ASN A 336 18.16 -19.75 18.88
N ASP A 337 18.58 -21.01 19.02
CA ASP A 337 18.95 -21.86 17.87
C ASP A 337 17.73 -22.23 17.01
N GLU A 338 16.51 -22.27 17.58
CA GLU A 338 15.30 -22.73 16.91
C GLU A 338 14.39 -21.59 16.46
N TYR A 339 14.35 -20.48 17.21
CA TYR A 339 13.40 -19.39 16.98
C TYR A 339 14.06 -18.02 17.03
N GLU A 340 13.51 -17.13 16.24
CA GLU A 340 13.71 -15.68 16.32
C GLU A 340 12.39 -14.99 16.63
N ILE A 341 12.41 -14.01 17.52
CA ILE A 341 11.27 -13.20 17.94
C ILE A 341 11.52 -11.76 17.52
N LEU A 342 10.52 -11.15 16.92
CA LEU A 342 10.50 -9.73 16.59
C LEU A 342 9.21 -9.09 17.09
N GLY A 343 9.32 -8.11 18.00
CA GLY A 343 8.23 -7.26 18.45
C GLY A 343 8.45 -5.81 18.01
N MET A 344 7.45 -5.20 17.38
CA MET A 344 7.44 -3.77 17.08
C MET A 344 6.45 -3.07 18.00
N PHE A 345 6.97 -2.43 19.05
CA PHE A 345 6.18 -1.76 20.07
C PHE A 345 5.96 -0.30 19.68
N PRO A 346 4.73 0.24 19.77
CA PRO A 346 4.47 1.61 19.40
C PRO A 346 5.14 2.59 20.35
N GLY A 347 5.72 3.66 19.82
CA GLY A 347 6.32 4.74 20.59
C GLY A 347 7.71 5.13 20.13
N MET A 348 8.24 6.16 20.80
CA MET A 348 9.58 6.72 20.54
C MET A 348 10.68 6.10 21.40
N ALA A 349 10.28 5.39 22.45
CA ALA A 349 11.15 4.68 23.39
C ALA A 349 10.41 3.46 23.93
N ALA A 350 11.17 2.46 24.37
CA ALA A 350 10.62 1.26 25.01
C ALA A 350 9.94 1.62 26.34
N VAL A 351 8.74 1.12 26.53
CA VAL A 351 7.97 1.31 27.75
C VAL A 351 7.65 -0.04 28.37
N ALA A 352 7.96 -0.19 29.65
CA ALA A 352 7.58 -1.39 30.39
C ALA A 352 6.07 -1.44 30.60
N GLY A 353 5.45 -2.57 30.32
CA GLY A 353 3.99 -2.71 30.42
C GLY A 353 3.50 -4.06 29.88
N THR A 354 2.17 -4.21 29.98
CA THR A 354 1.46 -5.35 29.36
C THR A 354 0.81 -4.87 28.08
N TYR A 355 0.99 -5.64 27.02
CA TYR A 355 0.50 -5.35 25.69
C TYR A 355 -0.40 -6.50 25.22
N THR A 356 -1.65 -6.17 24.93
CA THR A 356 -2.64 -7.07 24.35
C THR A 356 -3.08 -6.66 22.95
N GLU A 357 -2.64 -5.46 22.51
CA GLU A 357 -2.93 -4.87 21.23
C GLU A 357 -1.82 -3.86 20.82
N GLY A 358 -1.81 -3.43 19.58
CA GLY A 358 -0.93 -2.37 19.08
C GLY A 358 0.52 -2.77 18.86
N VAL A 359 0.90 -4.03 19.07
CA VAL A 359 2.24 -4.56 18.80
C VAL A 359 2.19 -5.45 17.57
N ASP A 360 3.10 -5.25 16.63
CA ASP A 360 3.36 -6.23 15.59
C ASP A 360 4.34 -7.24 16.14
N PHE A 361 3.90 -8.47 16.30
CA PHE A 361 4.70 -9.51 16.91
C PHE A 361 4.82 -10.72 15.98
N TYR A 362 6.05 -11.12 15.72
CA TYR A 362 6.39 -12.19 14.79
C TYR A 362 7.30 -13.21 15.44
N ILE A 363 7.11 -14.46 15.07
CA ILE A 363 7.98 -15.57 15.44
C ILE A 363 8.45 -16.26 14.17
N THR A 364 9.75 -16.48 14.04
CA THR A 364 10.36 -17.17 12.90
C THR A 364 10.99 -18.47 13.37
N ASN A 365 10.65 -19.59 12.76
CA ASN A 365 11.35 -20.85 12.97
C ASN A 365 12.62 -20.89 12.13
N ASN A 366 13.79 -21.00 12.76
CA ASN A 366 15.10 -20.91 12.11
C ASN A 366 15.40 -22.08 11.17
N ALA A 367 14.79 -23.24 11.39
CA ALA A 367 15.03 -24.42 10.55
C ALA A 367 14.26 -24.35 9.23
N THR A 368 13.03 -23.83 9.28
CA THR A 368 12.13 -23.75 8.11
C THR A 368 12.07 -22.37 7.50
N TRP A 369 12.56 -21.34 8.22
CA TRP A 369 12.42 -19.91 7.87
C TRP A 369 10.97 -19.45 7.75
N ASN A 370 10.06 -20.20 8.35
CA ASN A 370 8.65 -19.84 8.39
C ASN A 370 8.43 -18.77 9.46
N GLN A 371 7.98 -17.59 9.05
CA GLN A 371 7.60 -16.49 9.93
C GLN A 371 6.08 -16.45 10.07
N VAL A 372 5.62 -16.40 11.32
CA VAL A 372 4.21 -16.32 11.66
C VAL A 372 3.91 -15.03 12.43
N GLU A 373 2.78 -14.42 12.16
CA GLU A 373 2.29 -13.21 12.82
C GLU A 373 1.41 -13.59 14.02
N ALA A 374 1.58 -12.91 15.14
CA ALA A 374 0.69 -13.07 16.29
C ALA A 374 -0.66 -12.39 16.02
N LEU A 375 -1.72 -13.18 16.12
CA LEU A 375 -3.11 -12.73 15.94
C LEU A 375 -3.74 -12.30 17.25
N GLN A 376 -3.38 -12.94 18.35
CA GLN A 376 -3.80 -12.62 19.70
C GLN A 376 -2.62 -12.85 20.64
N TYR A 377 -2.37 -11.91 21.51
CA TYR A 377 -1.23 -12.01 22.42
C TYR A 377 -1.49 -11.32 23.76
N ASN A 378 -0.71 -11.73 24.75
CA ASN A 378 -0.58 -11.05 26.04
C ASN A 378 0.92 -11.02 26.39
N LEU A 379 1.57 -9.92 26.02
CA LEU A 379 3.02 -9.74 26.15
C LEU A 379 3.32 -8.79 27.29
N VAL A 380 4.32 -9.10 28.07
CA VAL A 380 4.84 -8.25 29.14
C VAL A 380 6.28 -7.88 28.85
N LEU A 381 6.50 -6.61 28.56
CA LEU A 381 7.83 -6.01 28.43
C LEU A 381 8.22 -5.40 29.79
N ALA A 382 9.31 -5.82 30.36
CA ALA A 382 9.74 -5.37 31.68
C ALA A 382 11.23 -4.97 31.70
N LEU A 383 11.56 -3.95 32.49
CA LEU A 383 12.92 -3.50 32.72
C LEU A 383 13.28 -3.80 34.18
N ASP A 384 14.33 -4.58 34.42
CA ASP A 384 14.79 -4.89 35.74
C ASP A 384 15.64 -3.76 36.38
N ALA A 385 15.97 -3.93 37.66
CA ALA A 385 16.78 -2.93 38.38
C ALA A 385 18.23 -2.81 37.86
N ALA A 386 18.69 -3.76 37.07
CA ALA A 386 20.00 -3.73 36.40
C ALA A 386 19.96 -3.09 35.02
N GLY A 387 18.78 -2.65 34.55
CA GLY A 387 18.59 -2.07 33.23
C GLY A 387 18.48 -3.12 32.12
N LYS A 388 18.19 -4.39 32.44
CA LYS A 388 18.00 -5.44 31.46
C LYS A 388 16.52 -5.57 31.12
N TRP A 389 16.20 -5.54 29.83
CA TRP A 389 14.88 -5.78 29.32
C TRP A 389 14.56 -7.28 29.25
N THR A 390 13.31 -7.63 29.54
CA THR A 390 12.75 -8.96 29.37
C THR A 390 11.40 -8.87 28.68
N LEU A 391 11.10 -9.84 27.83
CA LEU A 391 9.80 -10.01 27.18
C LEU A 391 9.28 -11.39 27.54
N THR A 392 8.07 -11.45 28.06
CA THR A 392 7.38 -12.70 28.43
C THR A 392 5.93 -12.63 28.02
N GLY A 393 5.26 -13.76 27.92
CA GLY A 393 3.84 -13.79 27.64
C GLY A 393 3.46 -14.92 26.70
N THR A 394 2.29 -14.80 26.10
CA THR A 394 1.74 -15.78 25.17
C THR A 394 1.31 -15.10 23.87
N ALA A 395 1.49 -15.80 22.74
CA ALA A 395 1.05 -15.34 21.43
C ALA A 395 0.43 -16.50 20.66
N ARG A 396 -0.82 -16.35 20.22
CA ARG A 396 -1.46 -17.23 19.25
C ARG A 396 -1.21 -16.69 17.86
N CYS A 397 -0.51 -17.46 17.04
CA CYS A 397 -0.04 -17.01 15.74
C CYS A 397 -0.88 -17.54 14.57
N SER A 398 -0.59 -17.03 13.38
CA SER A 398 -1.31 -17.32 12.13
C SER A 398 -1.21 -18.77 11.65
N ASP A 399 -0.25 -19.54 12.16
CA ASP A 399 -0.13 -21.00 11.99
C ASP A 399 -1.02 -21.80 12.95
N ASN A 400 -1.80 -21.10 13.76
CA ASN A 400 -2.66 -21.65 14.81
C ASN A 400 -1.93 -22.35 15.97
N VAL A 401 -0.66 -22.03 16.19
CA VAL A 401 0.17 -22.43 17.34
C VAL A 401 0.13 -21.34 18.40
N VAL A 402 0.16 -21.75 19.66
CA VAL A 402 0.38 -20.84 20.80
C VAL A 402 1.83 -20.95 21.26
N TYR A 403 2.52 -19.82 21.22
CA TYR A 403 3.89 -19.67 21.70
C TYR A 403 3.88 -18.99 23.08
N ASN A 404 4.64 -19.58 24.04
CA ASN A 404 4.75 -19.11 25.42
C ASN A 404 6.14 -18.53 25.71
#